data_d3dcf40d7a79af0f181cfc074c703503
#
_entry.id   d3dcf40d7a79af0f181cfc074c703503
#
_cell.length_a   1.000
_cell.length_b   1.000
_cell.length_c   1.000
_cell.angle_alpha   90.00
_cell.angle_beta   90.00
_cell.angle_gamma   90.00
#
_symmetry.space_group_name_H-M   'P 1'
#
loop_
_entity.id
_entity.type
_entity.pdbx_description
1 polymer ?
#
loop_
_entity_poly.entity_id
_entity_poly.type
_entity_poly.pdbx_seq_one_letter_code
_entity_poly.pdbx_strand_id
1 'polypeptide(L)'
;MKVNNRRKSKLSKRTGAIIVLSLALVFTILIGYASLNGAWLDSRGLYKLLPWVPGAHVTKETWPKPIALGLDLKGGVFVEYEATMSQDLVNDGYNFDTLLDNTMDIIGRRLNDKGFTEATVSKVGATGIRVEIPDVTDPSAVLDLIGSPAKLEFLDPDGNVFMEGRQLKTATRTVDENGKPAISFALTTEGAQLFGDMTAKNVGKKITIQLDGKELMSPTVNEAIYGGNILVTGSFTEDEADTYALQLQSGALPLDLRQDKLDTISATLGDNALTTSVNAAIIGILLVMLIMITRYRLAGVLASWALCVYIVMVFLFIAVVPGIQLTLPGIAGIILGIGMAVDANVVIFERVKEEARAGRPMAHAVRIGFHNAMSAVLDANVTTIIASIVLLFFGTGSVQGFATTLLLSVIASMITAIGITRFLLSNTVKLWKEPALYVTHMKDAATATAEIGEAK
;
A
#
# COMPACT_ATOMS: atom_id res chain seq x y z
N MET A 1 -31.27 52.47 -15.55
CA MET A 1 -30.30 51.97 -14.54
C MET A 1 -30.38 50.45 -14.24
N LYS A 2 -31.55 49.79 -14.21
CA LYS A 2 -31.71 48.33 -13.94
C LYS A 2 -31.08 47.40 -14.99
N VAL A 3 -31.00 47.78 -16.26
CA VAL A 3 -30.45 46.93 -17.35
C VAL A 3 -28.94 46.84 -17.27
N ASN A 4 -28.24 47.89 -16.84
CA ASN A 4 -26.77 47.94 -16.75
C ASN A 4 -26.25 47.08 -15.57
N ASN A 5 -26.99 47.00 -14.46
CA ASN A 5 -26.66 46.14 -13.32
C ASN A 5 -26.83 44.65 -13.63
N ARG A 6 -27.81 44.27 -14.44
CA ARG A 6 -28.01 42.87 -14.88
C ARG A 6 -26.87 42.39 -15.83
N ARG A 7 -26.38 43.27 -16.70
CA ARG A 7 -25.23 42.97 -17.58
C ARG A 7 -23.91 42.80 -16.79
N LYS A 8 -23.62 43.71 -15.84
CA LYS A 8 -22.45 43.62 -14.96
C LYS A 8 -22.48 42.36 -14.08
N SER A 9 -23.65 41.96 -13.54
CA SER A 9 -23.76 40.73 -12.72
C SER A 9 -23.63 39.44 -13.55
N LYS A 10 -24.06 39.44 -14.83
CA LYS A 10 -23.86 38.29 -15.74
C LYS A 10 -22.41 38.15 -16.18
N LEU A 11 -21.72 39.25 -16.45
CA LEU A 11 -20.28 39.27 -16.79
C LEU A 11 -19.44 38.75 -15.61
N SER A 12 -19.70 39.23 -14.39
CA SER A 12 -19.06 38.79 -13.15
C SER A 12 -19.22 37.28 -12.90
N LYS A 13 -20.42 36.71 -13.17
CA LYS A 13 -20.65 35.26 -12.99
C LYS A 13 -19.93 34.41 -14.04
N ARG A 14 -19.79 34.88 -15.29
CA ARG A 14 -19.03 34.21 -16.34
C ARG A 14 -17.53 34.24 -16.05
N THR A 15 -17.00 35.41 -15.70
CA THR A 15 -15.58 35.57 -15.32
C THR A 15 -15.24 34.71 -14.11
N GLY A 16 -16.10 34.66 -13.09
CA GLY A 16 -15.91 33.79 -11.93
C GLY A 16 -15.86 32.31 -12.30
N ALA A 17 -16.75 31.83 -13.20
CA ALA A 17 -16.73 30.43 -13.62
C ALA A 17 -15.46 30.07 -14.45
N ILE A 18 -14.96 30.98 -15.28
CA ILE A 18 -13.69 30.79 -16.01
C ILE A 18 -12.53 30.68 -15.04
N ILE A 19 -12.42 31.60 -14.09
CA ILE A 19 -11.36 31.58 -13.06
C ILE A 19 -11.38 30.26 -12.29
N VAL A 20 -12.55 29.81 -11.86
CA VAL A 20 -12.72 28.56 -11.10
C VAL A 20 -12.30 27.34 -11.91
N LEU A 21 -12.70 27.26 -13.20
CA LEU A 21 -12.30 26.16 -14.08
C LEU A 21 -10.78 26.18 -14.38
N SER A 22 -10.19 27.37 -14.58
CA SER A 22 -8.75 27.53 -14.78
C SER A 22 -7.96 27.12 -13.54
N LEU A 23 -8.42 27.52 -12.33
CA LEU A 23 -7.81 27.10 -11.08
C LEU A 23 -7.93 25.59 -10.86
N ALA A 24 -9.07 24.98 -11.21
CA ALA A 24 -9.24 23.54 -11.12
C ALA A 24 -8.28 22.80 -12.07
N LEU A 25 -8.06 23.33 -13.27
CA LEU A 25 -7.09 22.78 -14.23
C LEU A 25 -5.65 22.85 -13.69
N VAL A 26 -5.25 24.03 -13.21
CA VAL A 26 -3.93 24.23 -12.61
C VAL A 26 -3.75 23.31 -11.41
N PHE A 27 -4.74 23.19 -10.55
CA PHE A 27 -4.71 22.30 -9.39
C PHE A 27 -4.59 20.83 -9.79
N THR A 28 -5.32 20.40 -10.83
CA THR A 28 -5.19 19.03 -11.38
C THR A 28 -3.77 18.76 -11.90
N ILE A 29 -3.18 19.73 -12.61
CA ILE A 29 -1.81 19.61 -13.12
C ILE A 29 -0.80 19.56 -11.98
N LEU A 30 -0.96 20.40 -10.95
CA LEU A 30 -0.07 20.43 -9.78
C LEU A 30 -0.12 19.15 -8.97
N ILE A 31 -1.33 18.63 -8.69
CA ILE A 31 -1.48 17.34 -7.98
C ILE A 31 -0.95 16.19 -8.85
N GLY A 32 -1.26 16.19 -10.14
CA GLY A 32 -0.74 15.21 -11.09
C GLY A 32 0.79 15.19 -11.11
N TYR A 33 1.38 16.38 -11.16
CA TYR A 33 2.82 16.56 -11.06
C TYR A 33 3.39 16.02 -9.74
N ALA A 34 2.78 16.36 -8.60
CA ALA A 34 3.21 15.89 -7.28
C ALA A 34 3.08 14.36 -7.13
N SER A 35 1.99 13.78 -7.64
CA SER A 35 1.75 12.33 -7.57
C SER A 35 2.70 11.54 -8.46
N LEU A 36 3.00 12.04 -9.66
CA LEU A 36 3.90 11.39 -10.62
C LEU A 36 5.37 11.55 -10.22
N ASN A 37 5.75 12.65 -9.58
CA ASN A 37 7.13 12.89 -9.14
C ASN A 37 7.57 11.88 -8.06
N GLY A 38 6.67 11.49 -7.15
CA GLY A 38 6.98 10.49 -6.14
C GLY A 38 7.07 9.07 -6.69
N ALA A 39 6.32 8.76 -7.75
CA ALA A 39 6.13 7.39 -8.21
C ALA A 39 7.05 6.96 -9.39
N TRP A 40 7.46 7.89 -10.25
CA TRP A 40 8.06 7.54 -11.55
C TRP A 40 9.34 8.29 -11.90
N LEU A 41 9.64 9.42 -11.27
CA LEU A 41 10.71 10.31 -11.74
C LEU A 41 12.11 9.86 -11.31
N ASP A 42 12.23 9.12 -10.22
CA ASP A 42 13.54 8.71 -9.68
C ASP A 42 14.16 7.55 -10.49
N SER A 43 13.37 6.63 -11.03
CA SER A 43 13.89 5.45 -11.72
C SER A 43 14.25 5.66 -13.20
N ARG A 44 13.77 6.70 -13.88
CA ARG A 44 13.92 6.86 -15.34
C ARG A 44 14.55 8.19 -15.82
N GLY A 45 15.07 9.02 -14.94
CA GLY A 45 15.79 10.24 -15.34
C GLY A 45 14.91 11.33 -15.98
N LEU A 46 13.59 11.30 -15.78
CA LEU A 46 12.67 12.36 -16.26
C LEU A 46 12.95 13.72 -15.60
N TYR A 47 13.64 13.76 -14.45
CA TYR A 47 14.15 14.98 -13.85
C TYR A 47 15.10 15.76 -14.79
N LYS A 48 15.76 15.07 -15.73
CA LYS A 48 16.63 15.69 -16.75
C LYS A 48 15.84 16.51 -17.78
N LEU A 49 14.56 16.21 -17.96
CA LEU A 49 13.67 16.90 -18.92
C LEU A 49 13.05 18.18 -18.34
N LEU A 50 12.99 18.32 -17.02
CA LEU A 50 12.34 19.44 -16.33
C LEU A 50 13.20 19.99 -15.17
N PRO A 51 14.46 20.42 -15.43
CA PRO A 51 15.42 20.82 -14.38
C PRO A 51 15.03 22.10 -13.60
N TRP A 52 14.02 22.82 -14.07
CA TRP A 52 13.55 24.09 -13.51
C TRP A 52 12.38 23.95 -12.52
N VAL A 53 11.92 22.71 -12.29
CA VAL A 53 10.79 22.48 -11.37
C VAL A 53 11.33 22.19 -9.97
N PRO A 54 10.96 23.00 -8.94
CA PRO A 54 11.34 22.72 -7.55
C PRO A 54 10.73 21.38 -7.09
N GLY A 55 11.55 20.49 -6.57
CA GLY A 55 11.15 19.16 -6.10
C GLY A 55 11.60 17.99 -6.98
N ALA A 56 12.36 18.24 -8.06
CA ALA A 56 12.91 17.20 -8.94
C ALA A 56 14.03 16.36 -8.28
N HIS A 57 14.47 16.70 -7.09
CA HIS A 57 15.45 15.96 -6.30
C HIS A 57 14.73 15.23 -5.14
N VAL A 58 13.97 14.18 -5.48
CA VAL A 58 13.36 13.33 -4.46
C VAL A 58 14.40 12.31 -4.01
N THR A 59 14.96 12.50 -2.83
CA THR A 59 15.74 11.47 -2.14
C THR A 59 14.78 10.40 -1.61
N LYS A 60 15.25 9.16 -1.37
CA LYS A 60 14.45 8.03 -0.86
C LYS A 60 13.63 8.35 0.41
N GLU A 61 13.88 9.47 1.06
CA GLU A 61 13.25 9.89 2.31
C GLU A 61 12.18 10.98 2.13
N THR A 62 11.99 11.53 0.92
CA THR A 62 11.02 12.61 0.67
C THR A 62 9.65 12.04 0.32
N TRP A 63 8.62 12.69 0.85
CA TRP A 63 7.22 12.40 0.54
C TRP A 63 6.78 13.11 -0.76
N PRO A 64 5.97 12.48 -1.64
CA PRO A 64 5.43 11.13 -1.55
C PRO A 64 6.50 10.05 -1.85
N LYS A 65 6.43 8.93 -1.12
CA LYS A 65 7.34 7.80 -1.35
C LYS A 65 7.10 7.19 -2.74
N PRO A 66 8.13 6.63 -3.38
CA PRO A 66 7.93 5.88 -4.62
C PRO A 66 6.95 4.73 -4.38
N ILE A 67 6.12 4.43 -5.40
CA ILE A 67 5.17 3.32 -5.31
C ILE A 67 5.95 2.01 -5.23
N ALA A 68 5.79 1.28 -4.14
CA ALA A 68 6.35 -0.05 -4.00
C ALA A 68 5.70 -1.01 -5.01
N LEU A 69 6.52 -1.76 -5.72
CA LEU A 69 6.05 -2.78 -6.67
C LEU A 69 6.06 -4.15 -5.98
N GLY A 70 4.99 -4.92 -6.19
CA GLY A 70 4.89 -6.28 -5.70
C GLY A 70 5.83 -7.24 -6.43
N LEU A 71 5.96 -8.44 -5.88
CA LEU A 71 6.82 -9.51 -6.35
C LEU A 71 6.59 -9.87 -7.83
N ASP A 72 5.33 -9.88 -8.25
CA ASP A 72 4.89 -10.19 -9.61
C ASP A 72 5.32 -9.16 -10.67
N LEU A 73 5.67 -7.94 -10.25
CA LEU A 73 6.16 -6.87 -11.13
C LEU A 73 7.68 -6.67 -11.06
N LYS A 74 8.29 -6.84 -9.88
CA LYS A 74 9.75 -6.71 -9.70
C LYS A 74 10.49 -8.01 -9.96
N GLY A 75 9.81 -9.14 -9.87
CA GLY A 75 10.46 -10.42 -9.71
C GLY A 75 10.96 -10.60 -8.27
N GLY A 76 11.46 -11.77 -7.97
CA GLY A 76 11.98 -12.10 -6.65
C GLY A 76 11.56 -13.49 -6.19
N VAL A 77 11.55 -13.70 -4.89
CA VAL A 77 11.27 -14.99 -4.25
C VAL A 77 10.08 -14.86 -3.31
N PHE A 78 9.20 -15.85 -3.31
CA PHE A 78 8.30 -16.05 -2.18
C PHE A 78 8.46 -17.45 -1.60
N VAL A 79 8.36 -17.51 -0.28
CA VAL A 79 8.45 -18.76 0.48
C VAL A 79 7.22 -18.85 1.37
N GLU A 80 6.59 -20.02 1.40
CA GLU A 80 5.57 -20.35 2.37
C GLU A 80 6.13 -21.33 3.38
N TYR A 81 5.94 -21.03 4.65
CA TYR A 81 6.29 -21.89 5.77
C TYR A 81 5.03 -22.36 6.47
N GLU A 82 5.00 -23.61 6.87
CA GLU A 82 4.05 -24.12 7.83
C GLU A 82 4.68 -24.04 9.22
N ALA A 83 4.04 -23.32 10.13
CA ALA A 83 4.49 -23.17 11.50
C ALA A 83 3.88 -24.24 12.39
N THR A 84 4.70 -24.87 13.21
CA THR A 84 4.28 -25.87 14.19
C THR A 84 4.78 -25.47 15.57
N MET A 85 3.96 -25.75 16.59
CA MET A 85 4.32 -25.48 17.98
C MET A 85 4.84 -26.76 18.64
N SER A 86 5.96 -26.67 19.33
CA SER A 86 6.51 -27.81 20.08
C SER A 86 5.58 -28.21 21.22
N GLN A 87 5.63 -29.52 21.63
CA GLN A 87 4.77 -30.05 22.68
C GLN A 87 4.99 -29.34 24.03
N ASP A 88 6.20 -28.87 24.28
CA ASP A 88 6.57 -28.15 25.51
C ASP A 88 5.83 -26.82 25.60
N LEU A 89 5.77 -26.04 24.50
CA LEU A 89 5.03 -24.77 24.44
C LEU A 89 3.53 -24.97 24.57
N VAL A 90 2.98 -26.09 24.06
CA VAL A 90 1.57 -26.48 24.28
C VAL A 90 1.31 -26.76 25.76
N ASN A 91 2.21 -27.50 26.43
CA ASN A 91 2.10 -27.83 27.85
C ASN A 91 2.22 -26.59 28.74
N ASP A 92 3.03 -25.61 28.36
CA ASP A 92 3.22 -24.35 29.07
C ASP A 92 2.08 -23.34 28.82
N GLY A 93 1.07 -23.70 27.99
CA GLY A 93 -0.15 -22.92 27.78
C GLY A 93 0.05 -21.67 26.88
N TYR A 94 1.06 -21.65 26.04
CA TYR A 94 1.25 -20.55 25.08
C TYR A 94 0.18 -20.54 24.00
N ASN A 95 -0.20 -19.33 23.55
CA ASN A 95 -1.15 -19.16 22.47
C ASN A 95 -0.43 -19.21 21.11
N PHE A 96 -0.87 -20.10 20.23
CA PHE A 96 -0.28 -20.28 18.90
C PHE A 96 -0.32 -19.00 18.04
N ASP A 97 -1.45 -18.29 18.01
CA ASP A 97 -1.59 -17.08 17.20
C ASP A 97 -0.60 -15.98 17.65
N THR A 98 -0.42 -15.83 18.97
CA THR A 98 0.56 -14.88 19.52
C THR A 98 1.99 -15.26 19.14
N LEU A 99 2.33 -16.55 19.18
CA LEU A 99 3.64 -17.03 18.78
C LEU A 99 3.86 -16.89 17.27
N LEU A 100 2.81 -17.07 16.47
CA LEU A 100 2.85 -16.89 15.03
C LEU A 100 3.12 -15.43 14.66
N ASP A 101 2.41 -14.49 15.28
CA ASP A 101 2.62 -13.05 15.08
C ASP A 101 4.04 -12.63 15.48
N ASN A 102 4.53 -13.11 16.63
CA ASN A 102 5.91 -12.86 17.09
C ASN A 102 6.94 -13.42 16.09
N THR A 103 6.69 -14.63 15.56
CA THR A 103 7.58 -15.25 14.54
C THR A 103 7.61 -14.42 13.27
N MET A 104 6.46 -13.93 12.80
CA MET A 104 6.38 -13.06 11.63
C MET A 104 7.12 -11.74 11.84
N ASP A 105 7.00 -11.13 13.01
CA ASP A 105 7.70 -9.89 13.37
C ASP A 105 9.23 -10.09 13.39
N ILE A 106 9.70 -11.24 13.90
CA ILE A 106 11.13 -11.57 13.92
C ILE A 106 11.65 -11.73 12.50
N ILE A 107 10.94 -12.48 11.63
CA ILE A 107 11.33 -12.65 10.22
C ILE A 107 11.36 -11.29 9.52
N GLY A 108 10.33 -10.46 9.70
CA GLY A 108 10.26 -9.13 9.11
C GLY A 108 11.43 -8.23 9.51
N ARG A 109 11.80 -8.25 10.79
CA ARG A 109 12.98 -7.51 11.28
C ARG A 109 14.27 -8.01 10.65
N ARG A 110 14.52 -9.33 10.64
CA ARG A 110 15.71 -9.93 10.01
C ARG A 110 15.89 -9.53 8.56
N LEU A 111 14.79 -9.54 7.80
CA LEU A 111 14.78 -9.12 6.39
C LEU A 111 15.13 -7.64 6.25
N ASN A 112 14.53 -6.79 7.07
CA ASN A 112 14.77 -5.35 7.08
C ASN A 112 16.25 -5.01 7.38
N ASP A 113 16.85 -5.68 8.39
CA ASP A 113 18.23 -5.47 8.82
C ASP A 113 19.25 -5.90 7.76
N LYS A 114 18.88 -6.87 6.92
CA LYS A 114 19.67 -7.29 5.78
C LYS A 114 19.44 -6.45 4.52
N GLY A 115 18.63 -5.39 4.63
CA GLY A 115 18.38 -4.45 3.55
C GLY A 115 17.18 -4.81 2.66
N PHE A 116 16.45 -5.87 2.95
CA PHE A 116 15.22 -6.24 2.22
C PHE A 116 14.01 -5.44 2.74
N THR A 117 14.07 -4.12 2.66
CA THR A 117 13.06 -3.20 3.22
C THR A 117 11.70 -3.27 2.52
N GLU A 118 11.63 -3.88 1.35
CA GLU A 118 10.38 -4.10 0.60
C GLU A 118 9.82 -5.52 0.80
N ALA A 119 10.48 -6.36 1.59
CA ALA A 119 9.98 -7.68 1.92
C ALA A 119 8.68 -7.59 2.72
N THR A 120 7.75 -8.50 2.45
CA THR A 120 6.50 -8.63 3.18
C THR A 120 6.40 -9.99 3.84
N VAL A 121 5.94 -9.99 5.09
CA VAL A 121 5.63 -11.20 5.84
C VAL A 121 4.14 -11.17 6.15
N SER A 122 3.41 -12.22 5.77
CA SER A 122 1.96 -12.29 5.93
C SER A 122 1.51 -13.67 6.38
N LYS A 123 0.41 -13.72 7.14
CA LYS A 123 -0.22 -14.97 7.57
C LYS A 123 -0.98 -15.61 6.41
N VAL A 124 -0.87 -16.93 6.28
CA VAL A 124 -1.61 -17.74 5.29
C VAL A 124 -2.37 -18.84 6.01
N GLY A 125 -3.69 -18.79 5.94
CA GLY A 125 -4.54 -19.73 6.68
C GLY A 125 -4.38 -19.59 8.20
N ALA A 126 -4.42 -20.68 8.93
CA ALA A 126 -4.31 -20.70 10.39
C ALA A 126 -2.85 -20.84 10.88
N THR A 127 -2.00 -21.52 10.13
CA THR A 127 -0.66 -21.92 10.57
C THR A 127 0.46 -21.48 9.62
N GLY A 128 0.12 -20.97 8.44
CA GLY A 128 1.09 -20.62 7.41
C GLY A 128 1.65 -19.20 7.55
N ILE A 129 2.94 -19.04 7.21
CA ILE A 129 3.63 -17.76 7.04
C ILE A 129 4.11 -17.68 5.61
N ARG A 130 3.75 -16.60 4.91
CA ARG A 130 4.28 -16.28 3.58
C ARG A 130 5.26 -15.12 3.70
N VAL A 131 6.42 -15.30 3.13
CA VAL A 131 7.46 -14.28 3.00
C VAL A 131 7.68 -13.98 1.54
N GLU A 132 7.52 -12.73 1.14
CA GLU A 132 7.71 -12.25 -0.23
C GLU A 132 8.88 -11.25 -0.24
N ILE A 133 9.87 -11.47 -1.11
CA ILE A 133 11.08 -10.65 -1.18
C ILE A 133 11.29 -10.25 -2.63
N PRO A 134 10.92 -9.00 -2.99
CA PRO A 134 11.12 -8.47 -4.32
C PRO A 134 12.60 -8.22 -4.61
N ASP A 135 12.94 -8.18 -5.92
CA ASP A 135 14.24 -7.76 -6.45
C ASP A 135 15.43 -8.62 -5.96
N VAL A 136 15.20 -9.92 -5.73
CA VAL A 136 16.25 -10.88 -5.35
C VAL A 136 16.67 -11.68 -6.56
N THR A 137 17.98 -11.66 -6.83
CA THR A 137 18.59 -12.43 -7.94
C THR A 137 19.10 -13.80 -7.51
N ASP A 138 19.49 -13.95 -6.23
CA ASP A 138 19.92 -15.24 -5.66
C ASP A 138 18.95 -15.67 -4.54
N PRO A 139 18.06 -16.62 -4.84
CA PRO A 139 17.13 -17.15 -3.85
C PRO A 139 17.82 -17.87 -2.69
N SER A 140 18.96 -18.50 -2.93
CA SER A 140 19.61 -19.37 -1.95
C SER A 140 20.09 -18.60 -0.72
N ALA A 141 20.68 -17.41 -0.92
CA ALA A 141 21.15 -16.56 0.16
C ALA A 141 20.00 -16.06 1.06
N VAL A 142 18.81 -15.90 0.48
CA VAL A 142 17.62 -15.46 1.21
C VAL A 142 16.97 -16.63 1.94
N LEU A 143 16.96 -17.81 1.32
CA LEU A 143 16.41 -19.02 1.93
C LEU A 143 17.22 -19.41 3.18
N ASP A 144 18.55 -19.31 3.11
CA ASP A 144 19.42 -19.54 4.25
C ASP A 144 19.15 -18.56 5.40
N LEU A 145 18.76 -17.32 5.06
CA LEU A 145 18.39 -16.30 6.06
C LEU A 145 17.07 -16.58 6.77
N ILE A 146 16.08 -17.10 6.02
CA ILE A 146 14.69 -17.31 6.49
C ILE A 146 14.48 -18.76 6.94
N GLY A 147 15.01 -19.71 6.19
CA GLY A 147 14.70 -21.14 6.30
C GLY A 147 15.43 -21.89 7.41
N SER A 148 16.48 -21.31 7.94
CA SER A 148 17.14 -21.87 9.13
C SER A 148 16.62 -21.12 10.34
N PRO A 149 15.81 -21.76 11.20
CA PRO A 149 15.50 -21.16 12.50
C PRO A 149 16.84 -20.96 13.22
N ALA A 150 17.21 -19.70 13.40
CA ALA A 150 18.46 -19.40 14.08
C ALA A 150 18.39 -19.96 15.50
N LYS A 151 19.14 -20.98 15.77
CA LYS A 151 19.16 -21.68 17.04
C LYS A 151 20.14 -20.96 17.96
N LEU A 152 19.60 -20.16 18.87
CA LEU A 152 20.39 -19.53 19.94
C LEU A 152 20.62 -20.55 21.05
N GLU A 153 21.87 -20.83 21.35
CA GLU A 153 22.29 -21.79 22.37
C GLU A 153 23.34 -21.17 23.28
N PHE A 154 23.22 -21.52 24.55
CA PHE A 154 24.17 -21.16 25.59
C PHE A 154 24.91 -22.42 26.03
N LEU A 155 26.21 -22.43 25.84
CA LEU A 155 27.03 -23.58 26.13
C LEU A 155 27.86 -23.36 27.41
N ASP A 156 28.01 -24.43 28.15
CA ASP A 156 28.92 -24.49 29.29
C ASP A 156 30.38 -24.53 28.83
N PRO A 157 31.35 -24.43 29.75
CA PRO A 157 32.78 -24.49 29.39
C PRO A 157 33.22 -25.82 28.76
N ASP A 158 32.42 -26.87 28.90
CA ASP A 158 32.68 -28.20 28.35
C ASP A 158 32.02 -28.38 26.96
N GLY A 159 31.28 -27.38 26.47
CA GLY A 159 30.60 -27.35 25.15
C GLY A 159 29.20 -27.98 25.15
N ASN A 160 28.59 -28.24 26.31
CA ASN A 160 27.23 -28.75 26.37
C ASN A 160 26.24 -27.61 26.41
N VAL A 161 25.15 -27.73 25.67
CA VAL A 161 24.04 -26.76 25.70
C VAL A 161 23.28 -26.89 27.01
N PHE A 162 23.21 -25.81 27.80
CA PHE A 162 22.46 -25.76 29.04
C PHE A 162 21.24 -24.87 29.01
N MET A 163 21.15 -23.97 28.04
CA MET A 163 20.01 -23.07 27.86
C MET A 163 19.87 -22.72 26.37
N GLU A 164 18.64 -22.56 25.91
CA GLU A 164 18.29 -22.17 24.54
C GLU A 164 17.67 -20.78 24.51
N GLY A 165 17.51 -20.23 23.30
CA GLY A 165 16.95 -18.90 23.09
C GLY A 165 15.50 -18.72 23.60
N ARG A 166 14.72 -19.81 23.73
CA ARG A 166 13.35 -19.75 24.27
C ARG A 166 13.28 -19.27 25.72
N GLN A 167 14.36 -19.38 26.49
CA GLN A 167 14.44 -18.85 27.85
C GLN A 167 14.86 -17.37 27.90
N LEU A 168 15.13 -16.74 26.75
CA LEU A 168 15.41 -15.31 26.63
C LEU A 168 14.10 -14.53 26.44
N LYS A 169 13.84 -13.50 27.25
CA LYS A 169 12.71 -12.59 27.09
C LYS A 169 13.04 -11.42 26.18
N THR A 170 14.13 -10.72 26.47
CA THR A 170 14.56 -9.52 25.74
C THR A 170 16.09 -9.43 25.74
N ALA A 171 16.64 -8.87 24.66
CA ALA A 171 18.02 -8.46 24.60
C ALA A 171 18.09 -7.03 24.06
N THR A 172 18.82 -6.15 24.75
CA THR A 172 18.93 -4.74 24.39
C THR A 172 20.33 -4.23 24.60
N ARG A 173 20.76 -3.30 23.78
CA ARG A 173 21.97 -2.53 24.05
C ARG A 173 21.78 -1.67 25.30
N THR A 174 22.79 -1.57 26.12
CA THR A 174 22.88 -0.73 27.30
C THR A 174 24.29 -0.18 27.44
N VAL A 175 24.60 0.44 28.56
CA VAL A 175 25.94 0.85 28.94
C VAL A 175 26.33 0.22 30.27
N ASP A 176 27.59 -0.09 30.46
CA ASP A 176 28.13 -0.53 31.74
C ASP A 176 28.30 0.66 32.73
N GLU A 177 28.73 0.38 33.93
CA GLU A 177 28.99 1.39 34.98
C GLU A 177 30.03 2.46 34.57
N ASN A 178 30.84 2.19 33.57
CA ASN A 178 31.85 3.09 33.03
C ASN A 178 31.37 3.84 31.78
N GLY A 179 30.10 3.69 31.39
CA GLY A 179 29.52 4.29 30.19
C GLY A 179 29.92 3.63 28.88
N LYS A 180 30.50 2.43 28.91
CA LYS A 180 30.87 1.68 27.70
C LYS A 180 29.68 0.85 27.19
N PRO A 181 29.59 0.64 25.87
CA PRO A 181 28.54 -0.20 25.30
C PRO A 181 28.54 -1.62 25.89
N ALA A 182 27.38 -2.09 26.28
CA ALA A 182 27.14 -3.40 26.88
C ALA A 182 25.84 -3.99 26.37
N ILE A 183 25.62 -5.29 26.59
CA ILE A 183 24.39 -5.98 26.19
C ILE A 183 23.70 -6.45 27.44
N SER A 184 22.46 -6.03 27.62
CA SER A 184 21.58 -6.52 28.69
C SER A 184 20.57 -7.50 28.12
N PHE A 185 20.40 -8.63 28.75
CA PHE A 185 19.30 -9.54 28.43
C PHE A 185 18.59 -10.05 29.67
N ALA A 186 17.28 -10.18 29.53
CA ALA A 186 16.42 -10.71 30.57
C ALA A 186 15.97 -12.13 30.22
N LEU A 187 15.98 -13.02 31.20
CA LEU A 187 15.58 -14.40 31.08
C LEU A 187 14.17 -14.64 31.61
N THR A 188 13.55 -15.73 31.16
CA THR A 188 12.37 -16.29 31.81
C THR A 188 12.74 -16.79 33.22
N THR A 189 11.73 -17.11 34.05
CA THR A 189 11.99 -17.65 35.38
C THR A 189 12.78 -18.94 35.34
N GLU A 190 12.46 -19.82 34.40
CA GLU A 190 13.21 -21.06 34.14
C GLU A 190 14.64 -20.79 33.69
N GLY A 191 14.81 -19.89 32.71
CA GLY A 191 16.14 -19.50 32.24
C GLY A 191 17.01 -18.88 33.33
N ALA A 192 16.43 -18.05 34.21
CA ALA A 192 17.11 -17.46 35.36
C ALA A 192 17.68 -18.52 36.33
N GLN A 193 16.90 -19.58 36.53
CA GLN A 193 17.33 -20.69 37.41
C GLN A 193 18.45 -21.51 36.76
N LEU A 194 18.28 -21.89 35.48
CA LEU A 194 19.31 -22.62 34.71
C LEU A 194 20.61 -21.83 34.63
N PHE A 195 20.52 -20.55 34.34
CA PHE A 195 21.68 -19.65 34.21
C PHE A 195 22.34 -19.42 35.56
N GLY A 196 21.59 -19.26 36.63
CA GLY A 196 22.09 -19.13 37.98
C GLY A 196 22.90 -20.35 38.42
N ASP A 197 22.34 -21.54 38.24
CA ASP A 197 22.99 -22.81 38.61
C ASP A 197 24.27 -23.04 37.78
N MET A 198 24.25 -22.66 36.50
CA MET A 198 25.42 -22.80 35.62
C MET A 198 26.50 -21.80 35.97
N THR A 199 26.14 -20.53 36.19
CA THR A 199 27.13 -19.49 36.54
C THR A 199 27.76 -19.75 37.91
N ALA A 200 26.98 -20.25 38.92
CA ALA A 200 27.52 -20.60 40.22
C ALA A 200 28.58 -21.70 40.17
N LYS A 201 28.47 -22.67 39.25
CA LYS A 201 29.43 -23.78 39.10
C LYS A 201 30.64 -23.37 38.29
N ASN A 202 30.59 -22.30 37.50
CA ASN A 202 31.57 -21.95 36.50
C ASN A 202 32.12 -20.51 36.64
N VAL A 203 32.17 -19.97 37.86
CA VAL A 203 32.80 -18.67 38.13
C VAL A 203 34.26 -18.68 37.65
N GLY A 204 34.66 -17.65 36.91
CA GLY A 204 36.00 -17.51 36.31
C GLY A 204 36.21 -18.26 34.98
N LYS A 205 35.22 -19.03 34.53
CA LYS A 205 35.23 -19.71 33.22
C LYS A 205 34.37 -18.95 32.20
N LYS A 206 34.53 -19.32 30.91
CA LYS A 206 33.75 -18.76 29.83
C LYS A 206 32.45 -19.55 29.57
N ILE A 207 31.39 -18.85 29.31
CA ILE A 207 30.17 -19.39 28.73
C ILE A 207 30.11 -18.94 27.28
N THR A 208 29.87 -19.87 26.34
CA THR A 208 29.80 -19.55 24.93
C THR A 208 28.34 -19.36 24.54
N ILE A 209 28.04 -18.27 23.86
CA ILE A 209 26.73 -17.98 23.25
C ILE A 209 26.90 -18.15 21.75
N GLN A 210 26.14 -19.07 21.15
CA GLN A 210 26.21 -19.35 19.72
C GLN A 210 24.85 -19.25 19.05
N LEU A 211 24.90 -18.87 17.79
CA LEU A 211 23.72 -18.80 16.91
C LEU A 211 23.98 -19.73 15.72
N ASP A 212 23.12 -20.74 15.51
CA ASP A 212 23.27 -21.75 14.46
C ASP A 212 24.66 -22.43 14.44
N GLY A 213 25.20 -22.70 15.63
CA GLY A 213 26.51 -23.32 15.77
C GLY A 213 27.71 -22.37 15.56
N LYS A 214 27.46 -21.10 15.25
CA LYS A 214 28.48 -20.07 15.14
C LYS A 214 28.58 -19.27 16.44
N GLU A 215 29.79 -19.23 17.04
CA GLU A 215 30.04 -18.43 18.24
C GLU A 215 29.79 -16.96 17.96
N LEU A 216 28.87 -16.34 18.75
CA LEU A 216 28.61 -14.90 18.75
C LEU A 216 29.53 -14.20 19.75
N MET A 217 29.61 -14.74 20.97
CA MET A 217 30.44 -14.20 22.03
C MET A 217 30.71 -15.27 23.10
N SER A 218 31.78 -15.05 23.86
CA SER A 218 32.21 -15.97 24.92
C SER A 218 32.60 -15.20 26.20
N PRO A 219 31.61 -14.62 26.92
CA PRO A 219 31.86 -13.84 28.12
C PRO A 219 32.38 -14.72 29.26
N THR A 220 33.22 -14.14 30.13
CA THR A 220 33.65 -14.78 31.37
C THR A 220 32.61 -14.54 32.47
N VAL A 221 32.31 -15.58 33.24
CA VAL A 221 31.43 -15.51 34.40
C VAL A 221 32.15 -14.86 35.56
N ASN A 222 31.77 -13.66 35.96
CA ASN A 222 32.38 -12.96 37.08
C ASN A 222 31.82 -13.41 38.43
N GLU A 223 30.52 -13.66 38.48
CA GLU A 223 29.76 -14.11 39.68
C GLU A 223 28.55 -14.95 39.30
N ALA A 224 27.93 -15.60 40.30
CA ALA A 224 26.67 -16.33 40.09
C ALA A 224 25.50 -15.36 39.89
N ILE A 225 24.71 -15.55 38.83
CA ILE A 225 23.64 -14.63 38.43
C ILE A 225 22.29 -15.32 38.51
N TYR A 226 21.56 -15.14 39.62
CA TYR A 226 20.22 -15.71 39.82
C TYR A 226 19.07 -14.74 39.49
N GLY A 227 19.36 -13.47 39.27
CA GLY A 227 18.33 -12.44 39.09
C GLY A 227 17.63 -12.40 37.73
N GLY A 228 18.06 -13.23 36.76
CA GLY A 228 17.48 -13.31 35.42
C GLY A 228 17.77 -12.11 34.53
N ASN A 229 18.39 -11.05 35.04
CA ASN A 229 18.91 -9.93 34.27
C ASN A 229 20.43 -10.08 34.16
N ILE A 230 20.92 -10.16 32.96
CA ILE A 230 22.31 -10.44 32.67
C ILE A 230 22.89 -9.25 31.92
N LEU A 231 24.07 -8.78 32.38
CA LEU A 231 24.82 -7.73 31.73
C LEU A 231 26.10 -8.34 31.20
N VAL A 232 26.27 -8.31 29.88
CA VAL A 232 27.48 -8.72 29.20
C VAL A 232 28.29 -7.46 28.89
N THR A 233 29.43 -7.33 29.55
CA THR A 233 30.40 -6.23 29.36
C THR A 233 31.56 -6.70 28.54
N GLY A 234 32.14 -5.80 27.75
CA GLY A 234 33.28 -6.11 26.88
C GLY A 234 33.83 -4.88 26.17
N SER A 235 34.71 -5.09 25.22
CA SER A 235 35.22 -4.01 24.37
C SER A 235 34.36 -3.89 23.10
N PHE A 236 33.06 -3.69 23.27
CA PHE A 236 32.12 -3.52 22.16
C PHE A 236 32.14 -2.07 21.69
N THR A 237 32.03 -1.88 20.38
CA THR A 237 31.54 -0.63 19.79
C THR A 237 30.00 -0.55 19.94
N GLU A 238 29.42 0.64 19.76
CA GLU A 238 27.96 0.79 19.80
C GLU A 238 27.28 -0.10 18.76
N ASP A 239 27.81 -0.11 17.53
CA ASP A 239 27.26 -0.91 16.42
C ASP A 239 27.37 -2.42 16.67
N GLU A 240 28.46 -2.88 17.30
CA GLU A 240 28.58 -4.30 17.67
C GLU A 240 27.60 -4.68 18.76
N ALA A 241 27.44 -3.86 19.79
CA ALA A 241 26.49 -4.12 20.87
C ALA A 241 25.04 -4.14 20.37
N ASP A 242 24.67 -3.24 19.46
CA ASP A 242 23.35 -3.23 18.80
C ASP A 242 23.17 -4.50 17.95
N THR A 243 24.18 -4.86 17.15
CA THR A 243 24.14 -6.08 16.31
C THR A 243 23.96 -7.34 17.14
N TYR A 244 24.73 -7.50 18.23
CA TYR A 244 24.62 -8.68 19.09
C TYR A 244 23.29 -8.70 19.85
N ALA A 245 22.81 -7.57 20.38
CA ALA A 245 21.52 -7.49 21.03
C ALA A 245 20.38 -7.91 20.08
N LEU A 246 20.44 -7.45 18.84
CA LEU A 246 19.48 -7.80 17.80
C LEU A 246 19.54 -9.29 17.43
N GLN A 247 20.74 -9.84 17.26
CA GLN A 247 20.95 -11.26 16.96
C GLN A 247 20.46 -12.15 18.12
N LEU A 248 20.74 -11.77 19.36
CA LEU A 248 20.23 -12.46 20.54
C LEU A 248 18.71 -12.42 20.63
N GLN A 249 18.12 -11.26 20.40
CA GLN A 249 16.66 -11.08 20.46
C GLN A 249 15.94 -11.75 19.29
N SER A 250 16.52 -11.79 18.10
CA SER A 250 15.96 -12.40 16.89
C SER A 250 16.30 -13.89 16.74
N GLY A 251 17.22 -14.42 17.57
CA GLY A 251 17.78 -15.77 17.44
C GLY A 251 16.84 -16.92 17.76
N ALA A 252 15.77 -16.67 18.50
CA ALA A 252 14.81 -17.72 18.86
C ALA A 252 13.49 -17.49 18.12
N LEU A 253 13.23 -18.24 17.05
CA LEU A 253 11.88 -18.33 16.50
C LEU A 253 11.02 -19.11 17.50
N PRO A 254 9.86 -18.57 17.95
CA PRO A 254 9.00 -19.25 18.89
C PRO A 254 8.36 -20.52 18.33
N LEU A 255 8.25 -20.63 17.01
CA LEU A 255 7.65 -21.76 16.31
C LEU A 255 8.66 -22.43 15.37
N ASP A 256 8.53 -23.75 15.24
CA ASP A 256 9.26 -24.50 14.23
C ASP A 256 8.64 -24.23 12.84
N LEU A 257 9.47 -23.87 11.88
CA LEU A 257 9.06 -23.55 10.51
C LEU A 257 9.49 -24.67 9.55
N ARG A 258 8.53 -25.23 8.87
CA ARG A 258 8.77 -26.16 7.76
C ARG A 258 8.47 -25.44 6.45
N GLN A 259 9.41 -25.39 5.54
CA GLN A 259 9.19 -24.86 4.20
C GLN A 259 8.18 -25.76 3.47
N ASP A 260 7.05 -25.17 3.08
CA ASP A 260 5.98 -25.86 2.34
C ASP A 260 6.08 -25.57 0.84
N LYS A 261 6.31 -24.30 0.49
CA LYS A 261 6.39 -23.86 -0.90
C LYS A 261 7.51 -22.83 -1.10
N LEU A 262 8.22 -22.96 -2.23
CA LEU A 262 9.17 -22.00 -2.73
C LEU A 262 8.88 -21.74 -4.20
N ASP A 263 8.72 -20.48 -4.55
CA ASP A 263 8.57 -20.08 -5.94
C ASP A 263 9.42 -18.85 -6.23
N THR A 264 9.97 -18.79 -7.44
CA THR A 264 10.77 -17.66 -7.91
C THR A 264 10.12 -17.05 -9.13
N ILE A 265 9.93 -15.74 -9.09
CA ILE A 265 9.37 -14.96 -10.20
C ILE A 265 10.49 -14.18 -10.87
N SER A 266 10.68 -14.41 -12.17
CA SER A 266 11.71 -13.70 -12.92
C SER A 266 11.37 -12.23 -13.09
N ALA A 267 12.31 -11.34 -12.80
CA ALA A 267 12.20 -9.89 -13.02
C ALA A 267 11.84 -9.52 -14.47
N THR A 268 12.34 -10.31 -15.45
CA THR A 268 12.04 -10.07 -16.87
C THR A 268 10.56 -10.30 -17.23
N LEU A 269 9.89 -11.21 -16.53
CA LEU A 269 8.45 -11.46 -16.71
C LEU A 269 7.64 -10.26 -16.17
N GLY A 270 8.01 -9.74 -15.01
CA GLY A 270 7.37 -8.59 -14.39
C GLY A 270 7.50 -7.30 -15.21
N ASP A 271 8.68 -7.00 -15.72
CA ASP A 271 8.94 -5.81 -16.56
C ASP A 271 8.13 -5.82 -17.87
N ASN A 272 8.03 -6.98 -18.52
CA ASN A 272 7.21 -7.14 -19.72
C ASN A 272 5.71 -7.00 -19.39
N ALA A 273 5.26 -7.59 -18.28
CA ALA A 273 3.88 -7.51 -17.84
C ALA A 273 3.49 -6.06 -17.47
N LEU A 274 4.36 -5.33 -16.75
CA LEU A 274 4.15 -3.93 -16.42
C LEU A 274 4.03 -3.05 -17.67
N THR A 275 4.98 -3.17 -18.59
CA THR A 275 4.99 -2.37 -19.82
C THR A 275 3.76 -2.65 -20.69
N THR A 276 3.38 -3.91 -20.85
CA THR A 276 2.20 -4.31 -21.60
C THR A 276 0.91 -3.82 -20.94
N SER A 277 0.81 -3.94 -19.63
CA SER A 277 -0.37 -3.49 -18.85
C SER A 277 -0.53 -1.97 -18.90
N VAL A 278 0.55 -1.21 -18.80
CA VAL A 278 0.53 0.26 -18.92
C VAL A 278 0.09 0.68 -20.32
N ASN A 279 0.63 0.06 -21.37
CA ASN A 279 0.21 0.34 -22.75
C ASN A 279 -1.27 0.02 -22.97
N ALA A 280 -1.74 -1.14 -22.49
CA ALA A 280 -3.14 -1.52 -22.56
C ALA A 280 -4.05 -0.53 -21.81
N ALA A 281 -3.63 -0.08 -20.60
CA ALA A 281 -4.36 0.91 -19.83
C ALA A 281 -4.46 2.25 -20.56
N ILE A 282 -3.37 2.74 -21.18
CA ILE A 282 -3.37 3.98 -21.96
C ILE A 282 -4.34 3.87 -23.13
N ILE A 283 -4.29 2.78 -23.90
CA ILE A 283 -5.20 2.54 -25.02
C ILE A 283 -6.65 2.51 -24.54
N GLY A 284 -6.93 1.78 -23.44
CA GLY A 284 -8.24 1.69 -22.83
C GLY A 284 -8.78 3.06 -22.37
N ILE A 285 -7.95 3.86 -21.72
CA ILE A 285 -8.31 5.22 -21.29
C ILE A 285 -8.65 6.12 -22.49
N LEU A 286 -7.82 6.11 -23.53
CA LEU A 286 -8.06 6.91 -24.74
C LEU A 286 -9.36 6.49 -25.43
N LEU A 287 -9.64 5.20 -25.54
CA LEU A 287 -10.86 4.67 -26.13
C LEU A 287 -12.10 5.07 -25.32
N VAL A 288 -12.04 4.97 -24.00
CA VAL A 288 -13.12 5.42 -23.11
C VAL A 288 -13.36 6.91 -23.22
N MET A 289 -12.31 7.74 -23.23
CA MET A 289 -12.44 9.18 -23.43
C MET A 289 -13.08 9.51 -24.79
N LEU A 290 -12.66 8.82 -25.86
CA LEU A 290 -13.26 8.99 -27.20
C LEU A 290 -14.76 8.66 -27.19
N ILE A 291 -15.15 7.55 -26.58
CA ILE A 291 -16.56 7.16 -26.46
C ILE A 291 -17.35 8.20 -25.67
N MET A 292 -16.81 8.67 -24.54
CA MET A 292 -17.47 9.68 -23.71
C MET A 292 -17.64 11.01 -24.45
N ILE A 293 -16.64 11.47 -25.16
CA ILE A 293 -16.68 12.73 -25.93
C ILE A 293 -17.69 12.62 -27.09
N THR A 294 -17.69 11.52 -27.83
CA THR A 294 -18.60 11.32 -28.97
C THR A 294 -20.05 11.18 -28.51
N ARG A 295 -20.29 10.47 -27.38
CA ARG A 295 -21.65 10.19 -26.88
C ARG A 295 -22.27 11.35 -26.10
N TYR A 296 -21.44 12.06 -25.28
CA TYR A 296 -21.89 13.10 -24.35
C TYR A 296 -21.36 14.50 -24.68
N ARG A 297 -20.63 14.67 -25.78
CA ARG A 297 -20.10 15.96 -26.24
C ARG A 297 -19.36 16.72 -25.12
N LEU A 298 -19.79 17.94 -24.78
CA LEU A 298 -19.16 18.76 -23.75
C LEU A 298 -19.16 18.10 -22.36
N ALA A 299 -20.25 17.41 -21.97
CA ALA A 299 -20.27 16.64 -20.72
C ALA A 299 -19.22 15.49 -20.74
N GLY A 300 -19.03 14.86 -21.90
CA GLY A 300 -17.97 13.86 -22.12
C GLY A 300 -16.56 14.41 -21.96
N VAL A 301 -16.29 15.64 -22.44
CA VAL A 301 -14.99 16.32 -22.21
C VAL A 301 -14.76 16.56 -20.72
N LEU A 302 -15.79 16.99 -19.98
CA LEU A 302 -15.68 17.20 -18.54
C LEU A 302 -15.51 15.88 -17.77
N ALA A 303 -16.15 14.80 -18.20
CA ALA A 303 -15.95 13.47 -17.65
C ALA A 303 -14.53 12.94 -17.93
N SER A 304 -14.00 13.19 -19.13
CA SER A 304 -12.61 12.85 -19.46
C SER A 304 -11.61 13.61 -18.59
N TRP A 305 -11.90 14.88 -18.29
CA TRP A 305 -11.09 15.62 -17.31
C TRP A 305 -11.21 15.03 -15.89
N ALA A 306 -12.43 14.72 -15.44
CA ALA A 306 -12.63 14.07 -14.15
C ALA A 306 -11.94 12.69 -14.07
N LEU A 307 -11.85 11.96 -15.19
CA LEU A 307 -11.11 10.70 -15.29
C LEU A 307 -9.59 10.93 -15.11
N CYS A 308 -9.02 12.00 -15.66
CA CYS A 308 -7.63 12.36 -15.39
C CYS A 308 -7.40 12.66 -13.91
N VAL A 309 -8.31 13.39 -13.27
CA VAL A 309 -8.25 13.64 -11.81
C VAL A 309 -8.35 12.34 -11.02
N TYR A 310 -9.22 11.42 -11.43
CA TYR A 310 -9.36 10.10 -10.83
C TYR A 310 -8.04 9.32 -10.86
N ILE A 311 -7.39 9.24 -12.02
CA ILE A 311 -6.11 8.53 -12.17
C ILE A 311 -5.07 9.11 -11.22
N VAL A 312 -4.93 10.43 -11.21
CA VAL A 312 -4.02 11.14 -10.29
C VAL A 312 -4.33 10.82 -8.83
N MET A 313 -5.62 10.79 -8.47
CA MET A 313 -6.05 10.52 -7.10
C MET A 313 -5.77 9.07 -6.68
N VAL A 314 -5.97 8.09 -7.57
CA VAL A 314 -5.63 6.69 -7.31
C VAL A 314 -4.13 6.53 -7.03
N PHE A 315 -3.27 7.09 -7.88
CA PHE A 315 -1.83 7.05 -7.65
C PHE A 315 -1.41 7.77 -6.37
N LEU A 316 -2.04 8.91 -6.06
CA LEU A 316 -1.82 9.61 -4.79
C LEU A 316 -2.19 8.73 -3.59
N PHE A 317 -3.33 8.04 -3.64
CA PHE A 317 -3.76 7.16 -2.54
C PHE A 317 -2.78 6.00 -2.35
N ILE A 318 -2.32 5.37 -3.44
CA ILE A 318 -1.33 4.29 -3.37
C ILE A 318 0.00 4.80 -2.77
N ALA A 319 0.43 6.02 -3.13
CA ALA A 319 1.68 6.60 -2.62
C ALA A 319 1.60 7.05 -1.14
N VAL A 320 0.39 7.43 -0.67
CA VAL A 320 0.20 7.98 0.69
C VAL A 320 -0.05 6.89 1.72
N VAL A 321 -0.78 5.83 1.34
CA VAL A 321 -1.13 4.76 2.28
C VAL A 321 0.07 3.82 2.46
N PRO A 322 0.63 3.70 3.67
CA PRO A 322 1.78 2.86 3.90
C PRO A 322 1.42 1.36 3.75
N GLY A 323 2.39 0.56 3.31
CA GLY A 323 2.22 -0.89 3.18
C GLY A 323 1.49 -1.35 1.90
N ILE A 324 1.12 -0.44 1.01
CA ILE A 324 0.50 -0.81 -0.26
C ILE A 324 1.58 -1.03 -1.31
N GLN A 325 1.53 -2.20 -1.94
CA GLN A 325 2.36 -2.55 -3.09
C GLN A 325 1.49 -2.68 -4.35
N LEU A 326 1.99 -2.17 -5.46
CA LEU A 326 1.35 -2.32 -6.77
C LEU A 326 1.70 -3.69 -7.34
N THR A 327 0.71 -4.58 -7.42
CA THR A 327 0.83 -5.92 -7.98
C THR A 327 0.23 -5.98 -9.39
N LEU A 328 0.51 -7.04 -10.16
CA LEU A 328 -0.09 -7.22 -11.47
C LEU A 328 -1.64 -7.30 -11.41
N PRO A 329 -2.26 -8.08 -10.50
CA PRO A 329 -3.69 -7.99 -10.27
C PRO A 329 -4.13 -6.61 -9.74
N GLY A 330 -3.28 -5.91 -9.01
CA GLY A 330 -3.54 -4.54 -8.56
C GLY A 330 -3.70 -3.57 -9.72
N ILE A 331 -2.89 -3.69 -10.77
CA ILE A 331 -3.06 -2.92 -12.02
C ILE A 331 -4.42 -3.25 -12.66
N ALA A 332 -4.81 -4.52 -12.70
CA ALA A 332 -6.14 -4.91 -13.19
C ALA A 332 -7.26 -4.27 -12.36
N GLY A 333 -7.09 -4.16 -11.02
CA GLY A 333 -8.00 -3.46 -10.12
C GLY A 333 -8.14 -1.96 -10.46
N ILE A 334 -7.03 -1.29 -10.80
CA ILE A 334 -7.04 0.12 -11.24
C ILE A 334 -7.79 0.25 -12.58
N ILE A 335 -7.51 -0.63 -13.56
CA ILE A 335 -8.17 -0.62 -14.87
C ILE A 335 -9.69 -0.86 -14.71
N LEU A 336 -10.08 -1.80 -13.87
CA LEU A 336 -11.50 -2.02 -13.53
C LEU A 336 -12.10 -0.78 -12.89
N GLY A 337 -11.39 -0.13 -11.97
CA GLY A 337 -11.81 1.12 -11.34
C GLY A 337 -12.00 2.27 -12.32
N ILE A 338 -11.21 2.37 -13.40
CA ILE A 338 -11.42 3.32 -14.50
C ILE A 338 -12.79 3.09 -15.14
N GLY A 339 -13.15 1.84 -15.42
CA GLY A 339 -14.48 1.50 -15.97
C GLY A 339 -15.60 1.95 -15.05
N MET A 340 -15.52 1.66 -13.76
CA MET A 340 -16.53 2.05 -12.76
C MET A 340 -16.62 3.57 -12.57
N ALA A 341 -15.50 4.29 -12.62
CA ALA A 341 -15.51 5.76 -12.53
C ALA A 341 -16.25 6.41 -13.70
N VAL A 342 -16.13 5.82 -14.90
CA VAL A 342 -16.84 6.27 -16.09
C VAL A 342 -18.30 5.88 -16.02
N ASP A 343 -18.64 4.67 -15.57
CA ASP A 343 -20.04 4.20 -15.44
C ASP A 343 -20.87 5.12 -14.54
N ALA A 344 -20.34 5.52 -13.39
CA ALA A 344 -20.99 6.50 -12.52
C ALA A 344 -21.33 7.81 -13.26
N ASN A 345 -20.41 8.32 -14.09
CA ASN A 345 -20.63 9.52 -14.89
C ASN A 345 -21.69 9.28 -15.99
N VAL A 346 -21.71 8.09 -16.61
CA VAL A 346 -22.72 7.71 -17.61
C VAL A 346 -24.13 7.72 -17.01
N VAL A 347 -24.31 7.08 -15.84
CA VAL A 347 -25.61 7.06 -15.14
C VAL A 347 -26.09 8.48 -14.81
N ILE A 348 -25.18 9.33 -14.30
CA ILE A 348 -25.49 10.73 -13.98
C ILE A 348 -25.89 11.49 -15.27
N PHE A 349 -25.12 11.34 -16.34
CA PHE A 349 -25.38 12.08 -17.59
C PHE A 349 -26.66 11.64 -18.29
N GLU A 350 -27.03 10.37 -18.27
CA GLU A 350 -28.34 9.93 -18.81
C GLU A 350 -29.49 10.52 -17.99
N ARG A 351 -29.38 10.59 -16.66
CA ARG A 351 -30.41 11.28 -15.84
C ARG A 351 -30.48 12.78 -16.13
N VAL A 352 -29.33 13.45 -16.28
CA VAL A 352 -29.31 14.88 -16.69
C VAL A 352 -29.96 15.07 -18.05
N LYS A 353 -29.70 14.16 -18.99
CA LYS A 353 -30.24 14.17 -20.34
C LYS A 353 -31.77 13.93 -20.35
N GLU A 354 -32.29 13.01 -19.55
CA GLU A 354 -33.71 12.81 -19.36
C GLU A 354 -34.39 14.11 -18.88
N GLU A 355 -33.86 14.77 -17.89
CA GLU A 355 -34.36 16.02 -17.34
C GLU A 355 -34.28 17.19 -18.35
N ALA A 356 -33.20 17.24 -19.13
CA ALA A 356 -33.07 18.24 -20.20
C ALA A 356 -34.08 18.01 -21.34
N ARG A 357 -34.33 16.76 -21.72
CA ARG A 357 -35.33 16.39 -22.72
C ARG A 357 -36.75 16.69 -22.25
N ALA A 358 -37.01 16.63 -20.95
CA ALA A 358 -38.27 17.04 -20.34
C ALA A 358 -38.50 18.59 -20.38
N GLY A 359 -37.62 19.33 -21.08
CA GLY A 359 -37.74 20.78 -21.27
C GLY A 359 -37.21 21.63 -20.12
N ARG A 360 -36.55 21.05 -19.12
CA ARG A 360 -35.99 21.80 -17.99
C ARG A 360 -34.74 22.59 -18.38
N PRO A 361 -34.55 23.80 -17.83
CA PRO A 361 -33.32 24.55 -18.05
C PRO A 361 -32.11 23.73 -17.61
N MET A 362 -31.00 23.77 -18.38
CA MET A 362 -29.85 22.91 -18.19
C MET A 362 -29.26 22.92 -16.75
N ALA A 363 -29.24 24.10 -16.12
CA ALA A 363 -28.78 24.22 -14.72
C ALA A 363 -29.70 23.47 -13.71
N HIS A 364 -30.97 23.36 -14.02
CA HIS A 364 -31.92 22.62 -13.20
C HIS A 364 -31.86 21.13 -13.49
N ALA A 365 -31.74 20.76 -14.77
CA ALA A 365 -31.57 19.39 -15.22
C ALA A 365 -30.29 18.74 -14.58
N VAL A 366 -29.19 19.47 -14.53
CA VAL A 366 -27.95 18.99 -13.85
C VAL A 366 -28.23 18.73 -12.37
N ARG A 367 -28.90 19.66 -11.66
CA ARG A 367 -29.14 19.51 -10.22
C ARG A 367 -30.01 18.31 -9.90
N ILE A 368 -31.11 18.14 -10.66
CA ILE A 368 -32.04 17.03 -10.46
C ILE A 368 -31.46 15.70 -10.93
N GLY A 369 -30.80 15.69 -12.10
CA GLY A 369 -30.16 14.48 -12.63
C GLY A 369 -29.13 13.91 -11.68
N PHE A 370 -28.27 14.75 -11.07
CA PHE A 370 -27.36 14.30 -10.01
C PHE A 370 -28.09 13.75 -8.79
N HIS A 371 -29.18 14.40 -8.37
CA HIS A 371 -29.95 13.92 -7.21
C HIS A 371 -30.58 12.55 -7.48
N ASN A 372 -31.19 12.39 -8.65
CA ASN A 372 -31.88 11.15 -9.03
C ASN A 372 -30.93 9.99 -9.35
N ALA A 373 -29.71 10.29 -9.78
CA ALA A 373 -28.67 9.29 -10.04
C ALA A 373 -27.98 8.79 -8.75
N MET A 374 -28.05 9.57 -7.66
CA MET A 374 -27.18 9.37 -6.49
C MET A 374 -27.37 8.01 -5.82
N SER A 375 -28.61 7.55 -5.63
CA SER A 375 -28.87 6.25 -5.00
C SER A 375 -28.26 5.11 -5.81
N ALA A 376 -28.49 5.10 -7.13
CA ALA A 376 -27.98 4.05 -8.00
C ALA A 376 -26.43 4.01 -8.00
N VAL A 377 -25.79 5.19 -8.04
CA VAL A 377 -24.31 5.30 -7.99
C VAL A 377 -23.78 4.84 -6.63
N LEU A 378 -24.42 5.23 -5.52
CA LEU A 378 -23.98 4.80 -4.19
C LEU A 378 -24.17 3.30 -4.00
N ASP A 379 -25.32 2.74 -4.37
CA ASP A 379 -25.64 1.32 -4.19
C ASP A 379 -24.64 0.42 -4.95
N ALA A 380 -24.33 0.77 -6.20
CA ALA A 380 -23.36 0.04 -7.02
C ALA A 380 -21.95 0.08 -6.42
N ASN A 381 -21.51 1.22 -5.90
CA ASN A 381 -20.18 1.36 -5.32
C ASN A 381 -20.08 0.71 -3.91
N VAL A 382 -21.14 0.77 -3.09
CA VAL A 382 -21.17 0.13 -1.77
C VAL A 382 -21.01 -1.38 -1.91
N THR A 383 -21.66 -2.03 -2.87
CA THR A 383 -21.49 -3.47 -3.10
C THR A 383 -20.03 -3.83 -3.46
N THR A 384 -19.39 -3.01 -4.29
CA THR A 384 -17.97 -3.22 -4.66
C THR A 384 -17.04 -2.96 -3.48
N ILE A 385 -17.32 -1.96 -2.63
CA ILE A 385 -16.55 -1.71 -1.40
C ILE A 385 -16.64 -2.92 -0.46
N ILE A 386 -17.83 -3.47 -0.24
CA ILE A 386 -18.01 -4.66 0.60
C ILE A 386 -17.21 -5.84 0.03
N ALA A 387 -17.30 -6.11 -1.27
CA ALA A 387 -16.53 -7.17 -1.91
C ALA A 387 -15.01 -6.95 -1.77
N SER A 388 -14.53 -5.72 -1.95
CA SER A 388 -13.12 -5.37 -1.79
C SER A 388 -12.64 -5.56 -0.35
N ILE A 389 -13.45 -5.20 0.64
CA ILE A 389 -13.14 -5.39 2.07
C ILE A 389 -13.06 -6.88 2.39
N VAL A 390 -13.99 -7.71 1.91
CA VAL A 390 -13.93 -9.16 2.10
C VAL A 390 -12.65 -9.73 1.50
N LEU A 391 -12.32 -9.35 0.26
CA LEU A 391 -11.09 -9.79 -0.39
C LEU A 391 -9.82 -9.28 0.32
N LEU A 392 -9.86 -8.13 0.97
CA LEU A 392 -8.74 -7.58 1.73
C LEU A 392 -8.44 -8.41 2.98
N PHE A 393 -9.47 -8.88 3.69
CA PHE A 393 -9.31 -9.67 4.92
C PHE A 393 -9.06 -11.15 4.67
N PHE A 394 -9.64 -11.71 3.62
CA PHE A 394 -9.54 -13.15 3.32
C PHE A 394 -8.59 -13.46 2.15
N GLY A 395 -8.15 -12.45 1.41
CA GLY A 395 -7.19 -12.61 0.33
C GLY A 395 -5.76 -12.70 0.86
N THR A 396 -4.90 -13.36 0.10
CA THR A 396 -3.47 -13.47 0.41
C THR A 396 -2.63 -13.00 -0.78
N GLY A 397 -1.43 -12.46 -0.52
CA GLY A 397 -0.46 -12.05 -1.53
C GLY A 397 -1.07 -11.12 -2.60
N SER A 398 -0.99 -11.50 -3.87
CA SER A 398 -1.44 -10.69 -5.01
C SER A 398 -2.95 -10.40 -5.02
N VAL A 399 -3.79 -11.26 -4.41
CA VAL A 399 -5.25 -11.03 -4.28
C VAL A 399 -5.52 -9.86 -3.31
N GLN A 400 -4.75 -9.76 -2.24
CA GLN A 400 -4.84 -8.63 -1.30
C GLN A 400 -4.43 -7.32 -1.97
N GLY A 401 -3.38 -7.34 -2.82
CA GLY A 401 -2.96 -6.21 -3.63
C GLY A 401 -4.07 -5.73 -4.59
N PHE A 402 -4.76 -6.68 -5.26
CA PHE A 402 -5.94 -6.38 -6.07
C PHE A 402 -7.06 -5.73 -5.26
N ALA A 403 -7.41 -6.32 -4.11
CA ALA A 403 -8.49 -5.84 -3.25
C ALA A 403 -8.21 -4.41 -2.76
N THR A 404 -6.99 -4.13 -2.36
CA THR A 404 -6.55 -2.81 -1.88
C THR A 404 -6.66 -1.75 -2.98
N THR A 405 -6.12 -2.02 -4.16
CA THR A 405 -6.17 -1.09 -5.29
C THR A 405 -7.58 -0.89 -5.79
N LEU A 406 -8.42 -1.94 -5.80
CA LEU A 406 -9.83 -1.84 -6.14
C LEU A 406 -10.59 -0.96 -5.15
N LEU A 407 -10.40 -1.15 -3.84
CA LEU A 407 -11.01 -0.34 -2.79
C LEU A 407 -10.67 1.14 -2.95
N LEU A 408 -9.38 1.46 -3.11
CA LEU A 408 -8.92 2.83 -3.32
C LEU A 408 -9.47 3.43 -4.62
N SER A 409 -9.55 2.63 -5.68
CA SER A 409 -10.12 3.03 -6.97
C SER A 409 -11.60 3.37 -6.86
N VAL A 410 -12.39 2.58 -6.12
CA VAL A 410 -13.82 2.86 -5.90
C VAL A 410 -14.01 4.13 -5.08
N ILE A 411 -13.23 4.33 -4.02
CA ILE A 411 -13.29 5.56 -3.21
C ILE A 411 -12.93 6.78 -4.08
N ALA A 412 -11.87 6.70 -4.86
CA ALA A 412 -11.48 7.78 -5.78
C ALA A 412 -12.55 8.05 -6.83
N SER A 413 -13.19 7.01 -7.40
CA SER A 413 -14.28 7.14 -8.38
C SER A 413 -15.49 7.85 -7.81
N MET A 414 -15.89 7.54 -6.57
CA MET A 414 -16.97 8.22 -5.89
C MET A 414 -16.69 9.72 -5.68
N ILE A 415 -15.48 10.04 -5.20
CA ILE A 415 -15.07 11.43 -4.99
C ILE A 415 -15.08 12.19 -6.31
N THR A 416 -14.56 11.60 -7.39
CA THR A 416 -14.47 12.27 -8.70
C THR A 416 -15.82 12.37 -9.39
N ALA A 417 -16.63 11.32 -9.42
CA ALA A 417 -17.95 11.34 -10.07
C ALA A 417 -18.93 12.26 -9.33
N ILE A 418 -19.03 12.14 -8.02
CA ILE A 418 -20.02 12.90 -7.22
C ILE A 418 -19.53 14.34 -6.98
N GLY A 419 -18.24 14.53 -6.70
CA GLY A 419 -17.65 15.84 -6.37
C GLY A 419 -17.17 16.59 -7.60
N ILE A 420 -16.13 16.07 -8.26
CA ILE A 420 -15.40 16.79 -9.32
C ILE A 420 -16.28 16.96 -10.56
N THR A 421 -16.94 15.91 -11.05
CA THR A 421 -17.81 16.00 -12.23
C THR A 421 -18.96 16.96 -12.00
N ARG A 422 -19.60 16.90 -10.82
CA ARG A 422 -20.67 17.85 -10.45
C ARG A 422 -20.17 19.29 -10.42
N PHE A 423 -19.00 19.51 -9.83
CA PHE A 423 -18.37 20.83 -9.74
C PHE A 423 -18.06 21.38 -11.16
N LEU A 424 -17.42 20.58 -12.02
CA LEU A 424 -17.08 20.96 -13.37
C LEU A 424 -18.32 21.25 -14.20
N LEU A 425 -19.32 20.34 -14.21
CA LEU A 425 -20.53 20.47 -14.99
C LEU A 425 -21.37 21.68 -14.53
N SER A 426 -21.51 21.89 -13.22
CA SER A 426 -22.27 23.03 -12.66
C SER A 426 -21.68 24.38 -13.03
N ASN A 427 -20.35 24.49 -13.11
CA ASN A 427 -19.68 25.73 -13.50
C ASN A 427 -19.71 25.92 -15.02
N THR A 428 -19.56 24.85 -15.80
CA THR A 428 -19.60 24.90 -17.27
C THR A 428 -20.97 25.31 -17.79
N VAL A 429 -22.07 24.83 -17.18
CA VAL A 429 -23.45 25.23 -17.56
C VAL A 429 -23.72 26.71 -17.27
N LYS A 430 -22.99 27.38 -16.40
CA LYS A 430 -23.07 28.85 -16.21
C LYS A 430 -22.49 29.60 -17.42
N LEU A 431 -21.51 29.01 -18.11
CA LEU A 431 -20.86 29.58 -19.29
C LEU A 431 -21.64 29.30 -20.58
N TRP A 432 -21.99 28.04 -20.78
CA TRP A 432 -22.69 27.55 -21.96
C TRP A 432 -24.00 26.91 -21.54
N LYS A 433 -25.11 27.60 -21.86
CA LYS A 433 -26.45 27.19 -21.40
C LYS A 433 -27.20 26.36 -22.42
N GLU A 434 -26.67 26.21 -23.63
CA GLU A 434 -27.32 25.50 -24.74
C GLU A 434 -27.35 24.00 -24.48
N PRO A 435 -28.54 23.39 -24.36
CA PRO A 435 -28.66 21.95 -24.10
C PRO A 435 -28.04 21.07 -25.19
N ALA A 436 -28.04 21.55 -26.46
CA ALA A 436 -27.46 20.84 -27.59
C ALA A 436 -25.95 20.57 -27.48
N LEU A 437 -25.23 21.34 -26.62
CA LEU A 437 -23.81 21.10 -26.34
C LEU A 437 -23.57 19.89 -25.41
N TYR A 438 -24.56 19.52 -24.63
CA TYR A 438 -24.46 18.46 -23.60
C TYR A 438 -25.23 17.19 -23.99
N VAL A 439 -26.26 17.32 -24.83
CA VAL A 439 -27.19 16.24 -25.17
C VAL A 439 -27.19 16.00 -26.67
N THR A 440 -26.90 14.77 -27.09
CA THR A 440 -27.10 14.32 -28.47
C THR A 440 -28.59 14.09 -28.77
N HIS A 441 -29.03 14.38 -29.99
CA HIS A 441 -30.45 14.16 -30.48
C HIS A 441 -31.54 14.99 -29.78
N MET A 442 -31.24 16.26 -29.45
CA MET A 442 -32.27 17.18 -28.97
C MET A 442 -33.25 17.62 -30.09
N LYS A 443 -32.86 17.51 -31.39
CA LYS A 443 -33.72 17.89 -32.49
C LYS A 443 -34.97 17.01 -32.62
N ASP A 444 -34.86 15.74 -32.25
CA ASP A 444 -35.95 14.77 -32.42
C ASP A 444 -37.12 15.01 -31.45
N ALA A 445 -36.86 15.60 -30.28
CA ALA A 445 -37.93 15.94 -29.31
C ALA A 445 -38.70 17.21 -29.72
N ALA A 446 -38.05 18.15 -30.38
CA ALA A 446 -38.72 19.36 -30.87
C ALA A 446 -39.60 19.08 -32.13
N THR A 447 -39.14 18.17 -33.00
CA THR A 447 -39.89 17.69 -34.15
C THR A 447 -41.12 16.85 -33.74
N ALA A 448 -40.92 15.94 -32.77
CA ALA A 448 -42.07 15.13 -32.27
C ALA A 448 -43.16 15.97 -31.56
N THR A 449 -42.77 17.05 -30.89
CA THR A 449 -43.76 17.99 -30.30
C THR A 449 -44.43 18.87 -31.33
N ALA A 450 -43.76 19.19 -32.43
CA ALA A 450 -44.36 19.92 -33.54
C ALA A 450 -45.33 19.04 -34.34
N GLU A 451 -44.99 17.78 -34.59
CA GLU A 451 -45.91 16.82 -35.26
C GLU A 451 -47.18 16.48 -34.44
N ILE A 452 -47.08 16.46 -33.09
CA ILE A 452 -48.24 16.28 -32.21
C ILE A 452 -49.09 17.57 -32.13
N GLY A 453 -48.44 18.73 -32.34
CA GLY A 453 -49.13 20.05 -32.38
C GLY A 453 -49.87 20.30 -33.69
N GLU A 454 -49.42 19.76 -34.82
CA GLU A 454 -50.10 19.85 -36.13
C GLU A 454 -51.19 18.77 -36.31
N ALA A 455 -51.21 17.75 -35.50
CA ALA A 455 -52.25 16.69 -35.53
C ALA A 455 -53.47 16.95 -34.63
N LYS A 456 -53.57 18.11 -34.03
CA LYS A 456 -54.75 18.65 -33.32
C LYS A 456 -55.30 19.87 -34.05
#